data_cfe9b9b8dbfe735dbb92210af2cb5a4a
#
_entry.id   cfe9b9b8dbfe735dbb92210af2cb5a4a
#
_cell.length_a   1.000
_cell.length_b   1.000
_cell.length_c   1.000
_cell.angle_alpha   90.00
_cell.angle_beta   90.00
_cell.angle_gamma   90.00
#
_symmetry.space_group_name_H-M   'P 1'
#
loop_
_entity.id
_entity.type
_entity.pdbx_description
1 polymer ?
#
loop_
_entity_poly.entity_id
_entity_poly.type
_entity_poly.pdbx_seq_one_letter_code
_entity_poly.pdbx_strand_id
1 'polypeptide(L)'
;MTKSLSQNWWLVVLRGVLAILFGVLAFVWPSITWLTLIVMFGVYAIIDGIIAIVSGLSRTKESARWWTFLVEGLLGIGAGVVALVWPGLTSLVLIYMIASWAIITGILEIAAAIRLRNEITNEWVLGLGGLVSIGLGVLLFFEPVAGGLAIIWTIAAYALIFGVLLVILGFRLRNWKAPENRGPIPSMR
;
A
#
# COMPACT_ATOMS: atom_id res chain seq x y z
N MET A 1 -26.40 0.76 -7.75
CA MET A 1 -24.99 1.12 -7.51
C MET A 1 -24.25 1.63 -8.75
N THR A 2 -24.59 1.23 -9.97
CA THR A 2 -23.88 1.63 -11.22
C THR A 2 -24.13 3.09 -11.66
N LYS A 3 -25.26 3.72 -11.31
CA LYS A 3 -25.54 5.12 -11.65
C LYS A 3 -24.66 6.14 -10.93
N SER A 4 -24.20 5.85 -9.71
CA SER A 4 -23.33 6.76 -8.95
C SER A 4 -21.88 6.75 -9.45
N LEU A 5 -21.42 5.66 -10.04
CA LEU A 5 -20.06 5.54 -10.60
C LEU A 5 -19.91 6.30 -11.93
N SER A 6 -20.97 6.32 -12.76
CA SER A 6 -20.95 7.08 -14.03
C SER A 6 -21.07 8.59 -13.81
N GLN A 7 -21.64 9.05 -12.70
CA GLN A 7 -21.68 10.48 -12.36
C GLN A 7 -20.32 11.03 -11.90
N ASN A 8 -19.47 10.17 -11.34
CA ASN A 8 -18.18 10.57 -10.74
C ASN A 8 -16.95 10.09 -11.55
N TRP A 9 -17.13 9.84 -12.86
CA TRP A 9 -16.04 9.38 -13.74
C TRP A 9 -14.80 10.29 -13.68
N TRP A 10 -14.98 11.59 -13.51
CA TRP A 10 -13.89 12.57 -13.44
C TRP A 10 -13.00 12.37 -12.20
N LEU A 11 -13.56 11.89 -11.06
CA LEU A 11 -12.78 11.57 -9.86
C LEU A 11 -11.85 10.37 -10.12
N VAL A 12 -12.31 9.39 -10.91
CA VAL A 12 -11.50 8.24 -11.31
C VAL A 12 -10.35 8.68 -12.21
N VAL A 13 -10.64 9.57 -13.18
CA VAL A 13 -9.62 10.17 -14.06
C VAL A 13 -8.63 11.01 -13.25
N LEU A 14 -9.11 11.87 -12.36
CA LEU A 14 -8.26 12.70 -11.50
C LEU A 14 -7.31 11.85 -10.66
N ARG A 15 -7.84 10.79 -10.04
CA ARG A 15 -7.02 9.84 -9.27
C ARG A 15 -5.97 9.17 -10.15
N GLY A 16 -6.32 8.79 -11.38
CA GLY A 16 -5.40 8.21 -12.35
C GLY A 16 -4.28 9.19 -12.76
N VAL A 17 -4.63 10.44 -13.03
CA VAL A 17 -3.66 11.50 -13.36
C VAL A 17 -2.72 11.77 -12.19
N LEU A 18 -3.24 11.86 -10.96
CA LEU A 18 -2.42 12.05 -9.76
C LEU A 18 -1.47 10.86 -9.53
N ALA A 19 -1.94 9.63 -9.78
CA ALA A 19 -1.09 8.43 -9.68
C ALA A 19 0.03 8.44 -10.74
N ILE A 20 -0.25 8.86 -11.97
CA ILE A 20 0.76 9.01 -13.03
C ILE A 20 1.78 10.09 -12.64
N LEU A 21 1.32 11.26 -12.19
CA LEU A 21 2.21 12.34 -11.75
C LEU A 21 3.12 11.87 -10.61
N PHE A 22 2.56 11.20 -9.62
CA PHE A 22 3.35 10.62 -8.52
C PHE A 22 4.37 9.60 -9.03
N GLY A 23 3.96 8.68 -9.93
CA GLY A 23 4.85 7.68 -10.51
C GLY A 23 6.02 8.30 -11.29
N VAL A 24 5.76 9.33 -12.09
CA VAL A 24 6.80 10.07 -12.82
C VAL A 24 7.76 10.78 -11.85
N LEU A 25 7.23 11.48 -10.85
CA LEU A 25 8.05 12.16 -9.84
C LEU A 25 8.91 11.18 -9.05
N ALA A 26 8.36 10.04 -8.66
CA ALA A 26 9.09 8.99 -7.95
C ALA A 26 10.20 8.36 -8.80
N PHE A 27 10.02 8.29 -10.11
CA PHE A 27 11.05 7.80 -11.03
C PHE A 27 12.18 8.81 -11.23
N VAL A 28 11.84 10.09 -11.39
CA VAL A 28 12.80 11.16 -11.69
C VAL A 28 13.55 11.61 -10.42
N TRP A 29 12.85 11.69 -9.28
CA TRP A 29 13.43 12.13 -7.99
C TRP A 29 13.18 11.14 -6.86
N PRO A 30 13.80 9.95 -6.90
CA PRO A 30 13.56 8.89 -5.91
C PRO A 30 13.93 9.34 -4.48
N SER A 31 14.99 10.10 -4.30
CA SER A 31 15.42 10.58 -2.97
C SER A 31 14.40 11.52 -2.32
N ILE A 32 13.79 12.41 -3.10
CA ILE A 32 12.74 13.32 -2.61
C ILE A 32 11.49 12.53 -2.26
N THR A 33 11.13 11.57 -3.12
CA THR A 33 9.97 10.70 -2.87
C THR A 33 10.17 9.88 -1.59
N TRP A 34 11.36 9.32 -1.39
CA TRP A 34 11.69 8.58 -0.18
C TRP A 34 11.57 9.44 1.07
N LEU A 35 12.16 10.64 1.05
CA LEU A 35 12.06 11.58 2.16
C LEU A 35 10.61 11.97 2.44
N THR A 36 9.82 12.23 1.40
CA THR A 36 8.41 12.57 1.53
C THR A 36 7.62 11.42 2.20
N LEU A 37 7.88 10.16 1.82
CA LEU A 37 7.23 9.02 2.44
C LEU A 37 7.59 8.88 3.92
N ILE A 38 8.87 9.14 4.30
CA ILE A 38 9.29 9.11 5.70
C ILE A 38 8.59 10.23 6.49
N VAL A 39 8.52 11.44 5.95
CA VAL A 39 7.83 12.56 6.61
C VAL A 39 6.33 12.26 6.77
N MET A 40 5.68 11.74 5.73
CA MET A 40 4.27 11.31 5.82
C MET A 40 4.07 10.22 6.86
N PHE A 41 4.96 9.23 6.91
CA PHE A 41 4.95 8.21 7.95
C PHE A 41 5.07 8.83 9.35
N GLY A 42 6.02 9.76 9.54
CA GLY A 42 6.22 10.44 10.82
C GLY A 42 4.99 11.21 11.29
N VAL A 43 4.37 11.99 10.40
CA VAL A 43 3.13 12.72 10.69
C VAL A 43 1.99 11.75 11.00
N TYR A 44 1.82 10.70 10.17
CA TYR A 44 0.80 9.68 10.39
C TYR A 44 0.98 9.00 11.76
N ALA A 45 2.21 8.56 12.09
CA ALA A 45 2.50 7.88 13.34
C ALA A 45 2.22 8.74 14.57
N ILE A 46 2.49 10.06 14.50
CA ILE A 46 2.15 11.00 15.60
C ILE A 46 0.64 11.12 15.76
N ILE A 47 -0.09 11.32 14.65
CA ILE A 47 -1.55 11.46 14.70
C ILE A 47 -2.19 10.18 15.23
N ASP A 48 -1.80 9.01 14.70
CA ASP A 48 -2.29 7.71 15.13
C ASP A 48 -1.98 7.46 16.62
N GLY A 49 -0.76 7.76 17.05
CA GLY A 49 -0.34 7.68 18.44
C GLY A 49 -1.17 8.57 19.39
N ILE A 50 -1.50 9.80 18.99
CA ILE A 50 -2.39 10.68 19.75
C ILE A 50 -3.79 10.07 19.85
N ILE A 51 -4.34 9.57 18.74
CA ILE A 51 -5.65 8.92 18.70
C ILE A 51 -5.67 7.68 19.60
N ALA A 52 -4.61 6.87 19.58
CA ALA A 52 -4.47 5.70 20.44
C ALA A 52 -4.49 6.08 21.93
N ILE A 53 -3.72 7.11 22.34
CA ILE A 53 -3.72 7.61 23.73
C ILE A 53 -5.11 8.09 24.14
N VAL A 54 -5.76 8.94 23.33
CA VAL A 54 -7.09 9.46 23.61
C VAL A 54 -8.11 8.31 23.74
N SER A 55 -8.02 7.31 22.84
CA SER A 55 -8.88 6.13 22.87
C SER A 55 -8.65 5.27 24.11
N GLY A 56 -7.40 5.13 24.55
CA GLY A 56 -7.03 4.42 25.77
C GLY A 56 -7.59 5.10 27.03
N LEU A 57 -7.43 6.42 27.12
CA LEU A 57 -7.94 7.21 28.25
C LEU A 57 -9.47 7.20 28.35
N SER A 58 -10.15 7.17 27.21
CA SER A 58 -11.62 7.11 27.17
C SER A 58 -12.18 5.75 27.61
N ARG A 59 -11.40 4.67 27.53
CA ARG A 59 -11.81 3.28 27.82
C ARG A 59 -11.37 2.76 29.21
N THR A 60 -10.71 3.58 30.03
CA THR A 60 -10.15 3.19 31.35
C THR A 60 -11.16 2.56 32.30
N LYS A 61 -12.45 2.83 32.11
CA LYS A 61 -13.51 2.33 33.01
C LYS A 61 -14.11 0.97 32.58
N GLU A 62 -13.87 0.51 31.35
CA GLU A 62 -14.58 -0.66 30.80
C GLU A 62 -13.68 -1.82 30.35
N SER A 63 -12.36 -1.62 30.18
CA SER A 63 -11.47 -2.60 29.57
C SER A 63 -10.18 -2.80 30.36
N ALA A 64 -9.84 -4.04 30.70
CA ALA A 64 -8.56 -4.40 31.33
C ALA A 64 -7.32 -4.12 30.45
N ARG A 65 -7.51 -3.74 29.17
CA ARG A 65 -6.43 -3.52 28.19
C ARG A 65 -6.21 -2.06 27.79
N TRP A 66 -6.73 -1.09 28.51
CA TRP A 66 -6.57 0.33 28.19
C TRP A 66 -5.09 0.77 28.10
N TRP A 67 -4.22 0.16 28.90
CA TRP A 67 -2.80 0.46 28.93
C TRP A 67 -2.07 0.11 27.62
N THR A 68 -2.56 -0.88 26.83
CA THR A 68 -1.98 -1.24 25.53
C THR A 68 -2.10 -0.09 24.53
N PHE A 69 -3.22 0.63 24.55
CA PHE A 69 -3.40 1.82 23.72
C PHE A 69 -2.47 2.98 24.12
N LEU A 70 -2.15 3.09 25.41
CA LEU A 70 -1.19 4.12 25.87
C LEU A 70 0.24 3.78 25.42
N VAL A 71 0.63 2.51 25.54
CA VAL A 71 1.96 2.04 25.07
C VAL A 71 2.06 2.19 23.56
N GLU A 72 1.05 1.75 22.82
CA GLU A 72 0.97 1.89 21.37
C GLU A 72 1.08 3.37 20.95
N GLY A 73 0.30 4.23 21.57
CA GLY A 73 0.31 5.66 21.27
C GLY A 73 1.63 6.34 21.62
N LEU A 74 2.26 5.98 22.74
CA LEU A 74 3.57 6.52 23.10
C LEU A 74 4.66 6.07 22.13
N LEU A 75 4.65 4.79 21.74
CA LEU A 75 5.57 4.24 20.73
C LEU A 75 5.32 4.88 19.36
N GLY A 76 4.07 5.08 18.95
CA GLY A 76 3.70 5.76 17.71
C GLY A 76 4.21 7.19 17.65
N ILE A 77 3.97 7.98 18.71
CA ILE A 77 4.49 9.35 18.79
C ILE A 77 6.02 9.35 18.78
N GLY A 78 6.67 8.46 19.57
CA GLY A 78 8.12 8.35 19.60
C GLY A 78 8.72 8.00 18.23
N ALA A 79 8.16 7.01 17.55
CA ALA A 79 8.56 6.64 16.19
C ALA A 79 8.36 7.78 15.19
N GLY A 80 7.22 8.49 15.29
CA GLY A 80 6.94 9.63 14.42
C GLY A 80 7.89 10.80 14.63
N VAL A 81 8.23 11.14 15.88
CA VAL A 81 9.23 12.17 16.19
C VAL A 81 10.60 11.78 15.66
N VAL A 82 11.04 10.51 15.85
CA VAL A 82 12.30 10.00 15.32
C VAL A 82 12.32 10.10 13.80
N ALA A 83 11.20 9.77 13.12
CA ALA A 83 11.10 9.86 11.67
C ALA A 83 11.28 11.30 11.15
N LEU A 84 10.78 12.29 11.87
CA LEU A 84 10.90 13.70 11.48
C LEU A 84 12.28 14.30 11.81
N VAL A 85 12.87 13.91 12.95
CA VAL A 85 14.16 14.46 13.42
C VAL A 85 15.36 13.76 12.77
N TRP A 86 15.26 12.42 12.57
CA TRP A 86 16.31 11.59 11.98
C TRP A 86 15.80 10.71 10.83
N PRO A 87 15.43 11.32 9.69
CA PRO A 87 14.86 10.59 8.56
C PRO A 87 15.81 9.52 8.00
N GLY A 88 17.14 9.76 8.06
CA GLY A 88 18.13 8.77 7.62
C GLY A 88 18.14 7.50 8.48
N LEU A 89 18.04 7.65 9.81
CA LEU A 89 17.94 6.51 10.72
C LEU A 89 16.66 5.73 10.49
N THR A 90 15.54 6.44 10.40
CA THR A 90 14.21 5.85 10.12
C THR A 90 14.21 5.11 8.78
N SER A 91 14.86 5.68 7.77
CA SER A 91 15.05 5.04 6.46
C SER A 91 15.72 3.66 6.59
N LEU A 92 16.83 3.58 7.31
CA LEU A 92 17.55 2.33 7.52
C LEU A 92 16.70 1.31 8.29
N VAL A 93 16.02 1.74 9.36
CA VAL A 93 15.15 0.86 10.15
C VAL A 93 14.03 0.31 9.28
N LEU A 94 13.36 1.14 8.47
CA LEU A 94 12.30 0.70 7.58
C LEU A 94 12.81 -0.26 6.51
N ILE A 95 13.97 0.02 5.91
CA ILE A 95 14.59 -0.88 4.91
C ILE A 95 14.87 -2.24 5.52
N TYR A 96 15.48 -2.31 6.72
CA TYR A 96 15.77 -3.58 7.38
C TYR A 96 14.51 -4.31 7.85
N MET A 97 13.45 -3.60 8.25
CA MET A 97 12.16 -4.22 8.53
C MET A 97 11.56 -4.86 7.27
N ILE A 98 11.57 -4.13 6.15
CA ILE A 98 11.08 -4.64 4.86
C ILE A 98 11.92 -5.83 4.40
N ALA A 99 13.26 -5.76 4.54
CA ALA A 99 14.17 -6.84 4.22
C ALA A 99 13.87 -8.12 5.00
N SER A 100 13.74 -7.98 6.32
CA SER A 100 13.40 -9.10 7.20
C SER A 100 12.04 -9.71 6.84
N TRP A 101 11.05 -8.87 6.61
CA TRP A 101 9.72 -9.30 6.20
C TRP A 101 9.73 -10.02 4.85
N ALA A 102 10.46 -9.48 3.86
CA ALA A 102 10.58 -10.07 2.53
C ALA A 102 11.24 -11.46 2.58
N ILE A 103 12.28 -11.64 3.42
CA ILE A 103 12.92 -12.95 3.61
C ILE A 103 11.95 -13.94 4.27
N ILE A 104 11.28 -13.54 5.35
CA ILE A 104 10.34 -14.40 6.07
C ILE A 104 9.19 -14.81 5.16
N THR A 105 8.56 -13.86 4.48
CA THR A 105 7.45 -14.15 3.57
C THR A 105 7.89 -15.00 2.39
N GLY A 106 9.05 -14.72 1.81
CA GLY A 106 9.59 -15.52 0.71
C GLY A 106 9.87 -16.97 1.10
N ILE A 107 10.38 -17.22 2.32
CA ILE A 107 10.56 -18.59 2.85
C ILE A 107 9.19 -19.28 3.01
N LEU A 108 8.19 -18.57 3.56
CA LEU A 108 6.84 -19.11 3.72
C LEU A 108 6.15 -19.40 2.39
N GLU A 109 6.34 -18.54 1.37
CA GLU A 109 5.82 -18.75 0.01
C GLU A 109 6.43 -20.00 -0.64
N ILE A 110 7.75 -20.19 -0.52
CA ILE A 110 8.40 -21.41 -1.02
C ILE A 110 7.90 -22.64 -0.28
N ALA A 111 7.81 -22.58 1.04
CA ALA A 111 7.27 -23.69 1.83
C ALA A 111 5.82 -24.01 1.45
N ALA A 112 5.00 -22.98 1.20
CA ALA A 112 3.63 -23.15 0.72
C ALA A 112 3.59 -23.75 -0.69
N ALA A 113 4.44 -23.30 -1.61
CA ALA A 113 4.53 -23.83 -2.97
C ALA A 113 4.85 -25.35 -2.95
N ILE A 114 5.79 -25.77 -2.11
CA ILE A 114 6.14 -27.19 -1.97
C ILE A 114 4.98 -27.98 -1.36
N ARG A 115 4.31 -27.44 -0.34
CA ARG A 115 3.24 -28.15 0.38
C ARG A 115 1.97 -28.29 -0.45
N LEU A 116 1.62 -27.24 -1.22
CA LEU A 116 0.38 -27.19 -1.99
C LEU A 116 0.55 -27.63 -3.46
N ARG A 117 1.71 -28.15 -3.84
CA ARG A 117 2.02 -28.57 -5.24
C ARG A 117 0.99 -29.51 -5.88
N ASN A 118 0.27 -30.29 -5.07
CA ASN A 118 -0.75 -31.22 -5.55
C ASN A 118 -2.17 -30.63 -5.54
N GLU A 119 -2.36 -29.43 -4.97
CA GLU A 119 -3.67 -28.79 -4.77
C GLU A 119 -3.85 -27.55 -5.66
N ILE A 120 -2.73 -26.93 -6.12
CA ILE A 120 -2.74 -25.68 -6.88
C ILE A 120 -2.11 -25.90 -8.26
N THR A 121 -2.74 -25.41 -9.32
CA THR A 121 -2.26 -25.55 -10.70
C THR A 121 -1.07 -24.65 -11.07
N ASN A 122 -0.73 -23.65 -10.25
CA ASN A 122 0.34 -22.66 -10.52
C ASN A 122 1.31 -22.53 -9.35
N GLU A 123 1.70 -23.64 -8.71
CA GLU A 123 2.61 -23.69 -7.57
C GLU A 123 3.99 -23.07 -7.87
N TRP A 124 4.44 -23.17 -9.12
CA TRP A 124 5.72 -22.61 -9.56
C TRP A 124 5.75 -21.07 -9.48
N VAL A 125 4.59 -20.40 -9.70
CA VAL A 125 4.49 -18.94 -9.58
C VAL A 125 4.70 -18.51 -8.14
N LEU A 126 4.12 -19.26 -7.18
CA LEU A 126 4.30 -19.01 -5.76
C LEU A 126 5.75 -19.26 -5.33
N GLY A 127 6.37 -20.33 -5.82
CA GLY A 127 7.78 -20.63 -5.56
C GLY A 127 8.73 -19.56 -6.14
N LEU A 128 8.46 -19.09 -7.36
CA LEU A 128 9.23 -18.02 -8.00
C LEU A 128 9.02 -16.69 -7.24
N GLY A 129 7.81 -16.37 -6.81
CA GLY A 129 7.50 -15.21 -5.98
C GLY A 129 8.32 -15.22 -4.71
N GLY A 130 8.32 -16.33 -3.98
CA GLY A 130 9.12 -16.50 -2.76
C GLY A 130 10.62 -16.36 -3.00
N LEU A 131 11.15 -16.86 -4.12
CA LEU A 131 12.57 -16.71 -4.47
C LEU A 131 12.92 -15.23 -4.74
N VAL A 132 12.08 -14.53 -5.47
CA VAL A 132 12.24 -13.08 -5.75
C VAL A 132 12.16 -12.28 -4.45
N SER A 133 11.23 -12.60 -3.56
CA SER A 133 11.08 -11.95 -2.25
C SER A 133 12.33 -12.13 -1.39
N ILE A 134 12.91 -13.34 -1.32
CA ILE A 134 14.16 -13.59 -0.60
C ILE A 134 15.30 -12.81 -1.26
N GLY A 135 15.44 -12.85 -2.59
CA GLY A 135 16.47 -12.12 -3.31
C GLY A 135 16.41 -10.62 -3.05
N LEU A 136 15.22 -10.03 -3.04
CA LEU A 136 15.01 -8.63 -2.70
C LEU A 136 15.38 -8.37 -1.23
N GLY A 137 14.96 -9.21 -0.29
CA GLY A 137 15.30 -9.07 1.11
C GLY A 137 16.80 -9.11 1.38
N VAL A 138 17.51 -10.02 0.72
CA VAL A 138 18.99 -10.11 0.79
C VAL A 138 19.63 -8.85 0.20
N LEU A 139 19.17 -8.37 -0.96
CA LEU A 139 19.65 -7.13 -1.57
C LEU A 139 19.50 -5.94 -0.62
N LEU A 140 18.34 -5.80 0.03
CA LEU A 140 18.06 -4.74 1.00
C LEU A 140 18.99 -4.78 2.20
N PHE A 141 19.42 -5.97 2.65
CA PHE A 141 20.36 -6.13 3.76
C PHE A 141 21.77 -5.70 3.40
N PHE A 142 22.27 -6.08 2.23
CA PHE A 142 23.66 -5.81 1.82
C PHE A 142 23.82 -4.44 1.16
N GLU A 143 22.81 -4.00 0.42
CA GLU A 143 22.81 -2.74 -0.35
C GLU A 143 21.57 -1.92 -0.06
N PRO A 144 21.40 -1.35 1.15
CA PRO A 144 20.18 -0.67 1.56
C PRO A 144 19.83 0.51 0.65
N VAL A 145 20.80 1.20 0.08
CA VAL A 145 20.56 2.32 -0.85
C VAL A 145 20.02 1.81 -2.18
N ALA A 146 20.65 0.80 -2.77
CA ALA A 146 20.20 0.20 -4.01
C ALA A 146 18.84 -0.48 -3.84
N GLY A 147 18.65 -1.17 -2.71
CA GLY A 147 17.37 -1.78 -2.37
C GLY A 147 16.25 -0.76 -2.14
N GLY A 148 16.54 0.35 -1.47
CA GLY A 148 15.61 1.46 -1.31
C GLY A 148 15.18 2.05 -2.64
N LEU A 149 16.12 2.24 -3.58
CA LEU A 149 15.82 2.67 -4.94
C LEU A 149 14.93 1.65 -5.68
N ALA A 150 15.22 0.35 -5.56
CA ALA A 150 14.41 -0.69 -6.17
C ALA A 150 12.96 -0.67 -5.65
N ILE A 151 12.74 -0.44 -4.36
CA ILE A 151 11.41 -0.27 -3.77
C ILE A 151 10.69 0.93 -4.40
N ILE A 152 11.36 2.10 -4.45
CA ILE A 152 10.75 3.32 -5.01
C ILE A 152 10.40 3.12 -6.48
N TRP A 153 11.28 2.55 -7.28
CA TRP A 153 11.01 2.29 -8.69
C TRP A 153 9.89 1.28 -8.91
N THR A 154 9.77 0.28 -8.02
CA THR A 154 8.65 -0.66 -8.04
C THR A 154 7.32 0.06 -7.74
N ILE A 155 7.29 0.92 -6.71
CA ILE A 155 6.12 1.73 -6.38
C ILE A 155 5.78 2.69 -7.54
N ALA A 156 6.79 3.33 -8.13
CA ALA A 156 6.62 4.24 -9.26
C ALA A 156 6.04 3.53 -10.49
N ALA A 157 6.58 2.35 -10.85
CA ALA A 157 6.08 1.54 -11.95
C ALA A 157 4.63 1.10 -11.71
N TYR A 158 4.31 0.63 -10.49
CA TYR A 158 2.96 0.29 -10.11
C TYR A 158 2.01 1.50 -10.21
N ALA A 159 2.44 2.67 -9.71
CA ALA A 159 1.64 3.89 -9.76
C ALA A 159 1.37 4.35 -11.20
N LEU A 160 2.35 4.22 -12.11
CA LEU A 160 2.20 4.53 -13.53
C LEU A 160 1.20 3.59 -14.19
N ILE A 161 1.38 2.27 -14.03
CA ILE A 161 0.51 1.26 -14.64
C ILE A 161 -0.93 1.45 -14.12
N PHE A 162 -1.08 1.53 -12.80
CA PHE A 162 -2.40 1.68 -12.17
C PHE A 162 -3.05 3.01 -12.53
N GLY A 163 -2.27 4.09 -12.59
CA GLY A 163 -2.75 5.41 -13.00
C GLY A 163 -3.28 5.41 -14.44
N VAL A 164 -2.55 4.81 -15.38
CA VAL A 164 -3.00 4.66 -16.78
C VAL A 164 -4.29 3.83 -16.84
N LEU A 165 -4.37 2.73 -16.11
CA LEU A 165 -5.58 1.90 -16.06
C LEU A 165 -6.78 2.68 -15.52
N LEU A 166 -6.58 3.50 -14.46
CA LEU A 166 -7.64 4.34 -13.91
C LEU A 166 -8.12 5.41 -14.90
N VAL A 167 -7.20 6.04 -15.64
CA VAL A 167 -7.56 7.02 -16.68
C VAL A 167 -8.39 6.36 -17.78
N ILE A 168 -7.94 5.21 -18.27
CA ILE A 168 -8.69 4.44 -19.29
C ILE A 168 -10.07 4.05 -18.75
N LEU A 169 -10.13 3.54 -17.53
CA LEU A 169 -11.39 3.16 -16.88
C LEU A 169 -12.32 4.37 -16.72
N GLY A 170 -11.81 5.53 -16.30
CA GLY A 170 -12.58 6.74 -16.13
C GLY A 170 -13.21 7.22 -17.45
N PHE A 171 -12.45 7.20 -18.56
CA PHE A 171 -13.01 7.51 -19.87
C PHE A 171 -14.03 6.47 -20.36
N ARG A 172 -13.83 5.20 -20.03
CA ARG A 172 -14.80 4.14 -20.35
C ARG A 172 -16.11 4.31 -19.57
N LEU A 173 -16.02 4.70 -18.30
CA LEU A 173 -17.19 5.00 -17.46
C LEU A 173 -17.96 6.23 -17.97
N ARG A 174 -17.29 7.25 -18.50
CA ARG A 174 -17.92 8.40 -19.14
C ARG A 174 -18.82 8.01 -20.30
N ASN A 175 -18.38 7.04 -21.12
CA ASN A 175 -19.09 6.59 -22.32
C ASN A 175 -20.14 5.50 -22.02
N TRP A 176 -20.26 5.07 -20.75
CA TRP A 176 -21.22 4.05 -20.34
C TRP A 176 -22.63 4.68 -20.28
N LYS A 177 -23.38 4.55 -21.35
CA LYS A 177 -24.84 4.79 -21.33
C LYS A 177 -25.48 3.61 -20.60
N ALA A 178 -26.15 3.87 -19.46
CA ALA A 178 -26.97 2.84 -18.80
C ALA A 178 -27.94 2.26 -19.83
N PRO A 179 -28.09 0.92 -19.92
CA PRO A 179 -29.11 0.35 -20.78
C PRO A 179 -30.46 0.94 -20.42
N GLU A 180 -31.09 1.58 -21.40
CA GLU A 180 -32.42 2.14 -21.26
C GLU A 180 -33.37 1.03 -20.82
N ASN A 181 -34.06 1.25 -19.73
CA ASN A 181 -34.97 0.30 -19.12
C ASN A 181 -36.02 -0.02 -20.18
N ARG A 182 -35.89 -1.15 -20.90
CA ARG A 182 -36.94 -1.60 -21.82
C ARG A 182 -38.22 -1.67 -21.00
N GLY A 183 -39.15 -0.82 -21.37
CA GLY A 183 -40.47 -0.70 -20.72
C GLY A 183 -41.15 -2.06 -20.58
N PRO A 184 -42.24 -2.11 -19.79
CA PRO A 184 -42.90 -3.36 -19.45
C PRO A 184 -43.28 -4.11 -20.72
N ILE A 185 -42.98 -5.42 -20.73
CA ILE A 185 -43.37 -6.33 -21.81
C ILE A 185 -44.89 -6.22 -21.98
N PRO A 186 -45.40 -5.92 -23.19
CA PRO A 186 -46.84 -5.89 -23.40
C PRO A 186 -47.43 -7.24 -23.02
N SER A 187 -48.36 -7.24 -22.07
CA SER A 187 -49.12 -8.44 -21.72
C SER A 187 -49.85 -8.94 -22.94
N MET A 188 -49.43 -10.09 -23.45
CA MET A 188 -50.20 -10.83 -24.43
C MET A 188 -51.52 -11.25 -23.78
N ARG A 189 -52.61 -10.67 -24.26
CA ARG A 189 -53.97 -11.18 -24.03
C ARG A 189 -54.30 -12.20 -25.12
#